data_ddc0fb576e47097ea19b7968ea981c50
#
_entry.id   ddc0fb576e47097ea19b7968ea981c50
#
_cell.length_a   1.000
_cell.length_b   1.000
_cell.length_c   1.000
_cell.angle_alpha   90.00
_cell.angle_beta   90.00
_cell.angle_gamma   90.00
#
_symmetry.space_group_name_H-M   'P 1'
#
loop_
_entity.id
_entity.type
_entity.pdbx_description
1 polymer ?
#
loop_
_entity_poly.entity_id
_entity_poly.type
_entity_poly.pdbx_seq_one_letter_code
_entity_poly.pdbx_strand_id
1 'polypeptide(L)'
;MTKKTNDFTQVARQMMAGVVQIHVEGNLDEDIQSVMNPAIKIPGAWAGSGFFIKYKNLEGYIVTNAHVARNAVKVKVSSMLTSEERFEADVVGLVKQLEPDVALIKLSDGELKRFKSLAFSDIEYLELKEGSGLSRGEEIKAIGYPMGMVEPNISGGEITNFVSGSEYTTERFVTDAAINPGNSGGPSISSDGKVVGLNTAVMIGAENIGFITPAGFVKIIIDNLLLHNEPLFAGIGGKLQKNASNFNALLKQKTAKGVIVAKIDANGFLEAAGIQPRDVILSVNNIEFDRHGIVIGEEGRFRHKNIFDVIKLIPIGKEVELAYLRDGKTNTTNANAMINPVKGIVSHPVVNEREYLEVFGMIIQELSFEIIEAMHEVDANARIDMLQIVDQDKPALAVTHVYQGTQADEMEWPVGELIVKANEQEIHSLEDLKKILSANSNVLLECRNGRIGYFQVEQL
;
A
#
# COMPACT_ATOMS: atom_id res chain seq x y z
N MET A 1 -14.88 35.81 27.78
CA MET A 1 -15.55 34.52 27.54
C MET A 1 -14.46 33.49 27.29
N THR A 2 -14.10 32.75 28.31
CA THR A 2 -13.15 31.64 28.24
C THR A 2 -13.78 30.53 27.38
N LYS A 3 -13.25 30.24 26.18
CA LYS A 3 -13.55 29.03 25.46
C LYS A 3 -13.26 27.86 26.41
N LYS A 4 -14.30 27.11 26.83
CA LYS A 4 -14.12 25.81 27.45
C LYS A 4 -13.34 24.97 26.44
N THR A 5 -12.05 24.75 26.64
CA THR A 5 -11.30 23.68 25.99
C THR A 5 -11.98 22.39 26.43
N ASN A 6 -12.69 21.73 25.54
CA ASN A 6 -13.19 20.39 25.84
C ASN A 6 -11.98 19.54 26.23
N ASP A 7 -12.09 18.86 27.37
CA ASP A 7 -11.06 17.90 27.79
C ASP A 7 -10.88 16.88 26.71
N PHE A 8 -9.64 16.64 26.26
CA PHE A 8 -9.32 15.69 25.19
C PHE A 8 -9.91 14.29 25.45
N THR A 9 -10.03 13.92 26.74
CA THR A 9 -10.70 12.68 27.14
C THR A 9 -12.19 12.70 26.79
N GLN A 10 -12.88 13.83 26.94
CA GLN A 10 -14.27 13.96 26.56
C GLN A 10 -14.45 13.89 25.03
N VAL A 11 -13.58 14.55 24.28
CA VAL A 11 -13.56 14.48 22.81
C VAL A 11 -13.37 13.04 22.35
N ALA A 12 -12.37 12.33 22.91
CA ALA A 12 -12.11 10.94 22.54
C ALA A 12 -13.31 10.01 22.84
N ARG A 13 -13.99 10.20 23.97
CA ARG A 13 -15.21 9.45 24.32
C ARG A 13 -16.35 9.70 23.32
N GLN A 14 -16.51 10.90 22.83
CA GLN A 14 -17.49 11.20 21.79
C GLN A 14 -17.15 10.48 20.50
N MET A 15 -15.87 10.49 20.07
CA MET A 15 -15.42 9.83 18.84
C MET A 15 -15.59 8.31 18.86
N MET A 16 -15.63 7.67 20.04
CA MET A 16 -15.90 6.22 20.15
C MET A 16 -17.20 5.80 19.46
N ALA A 17 -18.22 6.66 19.44
CA ALA A 17 -19.50 6.39 18.78
C ALA A 17 -19.40 6.22 17.25
N GLY A 18 -18.29 6.62 16.66
CA GLY A 18 -18.00 6.42 15.23
C GLY A 18 -17.09 5.23 14.94
N VAL A 19 -16.54 4.58 15.99
CA VAL A 19 -15.61 3.46 15.82
C VAL A 19 -16.37 2.14 15.84
N VAL A 20 -15.99 1.23 14.96
CA VAL A 20 -16.60 -0.09 14.81
C VAL A 20 -15.57 -1.19 14.95
N GLN A 21 -16.00 -2.35 15.43
CA GLN A 21 -15.27 -3.59 15.32
C GLN A 21 -15.58 -4.24 13.98
N ILE A 22 -14.56 -4.75 13.31
CA ILE A 22 -14.68 -5.45 12.03
C ILE A 22 -14.40 -6.92 12.27
N HIS A 23 -15.34 -7.78 11.87
CA HIS A 23 -15.23 -9.23 11.94
C HIS A 23 -15.10 -9.76 10.54
N VAL A 24 -14.07 -10.53 10.27
CA VAL A 24 -13.78 -11.07 8.94
C VAL A 24 -13.73 -12.59 9.02
N GLU A 25 -14.42 -13.23 8.09
CA GLU A 25 -14.27 -14.62 7.72
C GLU A 25 -13.66 -14.64 6.32
N GLY A 26 -12.57 -15.38 6.12
CA GLY A 26 -11.86 -15.37 4.84
C GLY A 26 -10.75 -16.41 4.79
N ASN A 27 -9.78 -16.19 3.94
CA ASN A 27 -8.61 -17.05 3.81
C ASN A 27 -7.42 -16.41 4.51
N LEU A 28 -6.72 -17.16 5.34
CA LEU A 28 -5.48 -16.72 5.97
C LEU A 28 -4.36 -16.76 4.93
N ASP A 29 -3.91 -15.59 4.49
CA ASP A 29 -2.88 -15.43 3.46
C ASP A 29 -1.51 -15.07 4.03
N GLU A 30 -1.34 -15.11 5.33
CA GLU A 30 -0.07 -14.74 5.97
C GLU A 30 0.96 -15.87 5.96
N ASP A 31 0.56 -17.07 5.51
CA ASP A 31 1.49 -18.19 5.37
C ASP A 31 2.13 -18.15 3.98
N ILE A 32 3.46 -18.24 3.95
CA ILE A 32 4.28 -18.39 2.74
C ILE A 32 3.68 -19.45 1.80
N GLN A 33 3.10 -20.51 2.36
CA GLN A 33 2.49 -21.59 1.60
C GLN A 33 1.30 -21.12 0.76
N SER A 34 0.45 -20.23 1.26
CA SER A 34 -0.71 -19.72 0.50
C SER A 34 -0.31 -18.70 -0.57
N VAL A 35 0.76 -17.95 -0.34
CA VAL A 35 1.35 -17.06 -1.36
C VAL A 35 1.98 -17.88 -2.49
N MET A 36 2.72 -18.92 -2.14
CA MET A 36 3.43 -19.78 -3.08
C MET A 36 2.49 -20.77 -3.80
N ASN A 37 1.41 -21.18 -3.14
CA ASN A 37 0.38 -22.05 -3.72
C ASN A 37 -1.03 -21.50 -3.43
N PRO A 38 -1.58 -20.60 -4.26
CA PRO A 38 -2.89 -20.00 -4.06
C PRO A 38 -4.08 -20.99 -4.22
N ALA A 39 -3.84 -22.22 -4.64
CA ALA A 39 -4.83 -23.28 -4.61
C ALA A 39 -5.10 -23.75 -3.17
N ILE A 40 -4.14 -23.56 -2.26
CA ILE A 40 -4.32 -23.87 -0.83
C ILE A 40 -5.05 -22.69 -0.19
N LYS A 41 -6.31 -22.92 0.22
CA LYS A 41 -7.12 -21.94 0.95
C LYS A 41 -7.22 -22.41 2.40
N ILE A 42 -6.70 -21.61 3.32
CA ILE A 42 -6.78 -21.87 4.75
C ILE A 42 -7.88 -20.98 5.32
N PRO A 43 -9.10 -21.51 5.57
CA PRO A 43 -10.17 -20.71 6.15
C PRO A 43 -9.78 -20.20 7.53
N GLY A 44 -10.08 -18.94 7.80
CA GLY A 44 -9.82 -18.32 9.09
C GLY A 44 -10.80 -17.22 9.41
N ALA A 45 -10.73 -16.76 10.64
CA ALA A 45 -11.49 -15.61 11.09
C ALA A 45 -10.59 -14.71 11.95
N TRP A 46 -10.71 -13.41 11.74
CA TRP A 46 -9.97 -12.41 12.49
C TRP A 46 -10.81 -11.18 12.73
N ALA A 47 -10.30 -10.27 13.53
CA ALA A 47 -10.98 -9.01 13.81
C ALA A 47 -10.01 -7.84 13.77
N GLY A 48 -10.56 -6.67 13.47
CA GLY A 48 -9.88 -5.38 13.50
C GLY A 48 -10.84 -4.28 13.90
N SER A 49 -10.41 -3.06 13.70
CA SER A 49 -11.20 -1.85 13.94
C SER A 49 -11.40 -1.06 12.65
N GLY A 50 -12.37 -0.17 12.68
CA GLY A 50 -12.60 0.82 11.64
C GLY A 50 -13.40 1.99 12.20
N PHE A 51 -13.67 2.97 11.37
CA PHE A 51 -14.53 4.09 11.78
C PHE A 51 -15.36 4.63 10.63
N PHE A 52 -16.58 5.07 10.93
CA PHE A 52 -17.41 5.80 9.98
C PHE A 52 -16.75 7.13 9.63
N ILE A 53 -16.53 7.35 8.33
CA ILE A 53 -15.84 8.53 7.84
C ILE A 53 -16.81 9.63 7.43
N LYS A 54 -16.53 10.86 7.89
CA LYS A 54 -17.15 12.07 7.38
C LYS A 54 -16.37 12.56 6.17
N TYR A 55 -16.84 12.22 4.98
CA TYR A 55 -16.17 12.59 3.75
C TYR A 55 -17.17 12.82 2.62
N LYS A 56 -17.21 14.06 2.09
CA LYS A 56 -18.23 14.44 1.09
C LYS A 56 -19.64 14.06 1.56
N ASN A 57 -20.44 13.45 0.68
CA ASN A 57 -21.80 12.99 1.00
C ASN A 57 -21.84 11.47 1.19
N LEU A 58 -20.76 10.87 1.68
CA LEU A 58 -20.67 9.42 1.89
C LEU A 58 -21.34 9.04 3.21
N GLU A 59 -22.36 8.18 3.14
CA GLU A 59 -22.97 7.55 4.30
C GLU A 59 -22.68 6.05 4.32
N GLY A 60 -22.48 5.48 5.51
CA GLY A 60 -22.22 4.06 5.70
C GLY A 60 -20.84 3.57 5.29
N TYR A 61 -19.94 4.49 4.87
CA TYR A 61 -18.57 4.13 4.55
C TYR A 61 -17.70 4.11 5.81
N ILE A 62 -16.87 3.08 5.90
CA ILE A 62 -15.99 2.80 7.03
C ILE A 62 -14.58 2.65 6.49
N VAL A 63 -13.64 3.33 7.12
CA VAL A 63 -12.20 3.22 6.83
C VAL A 63 -11.59 2.23 7.79
N THR A 64 -10.69 1.38 7.27
CA THR A 64 -9.91 0.41 8.05
C THR A 64 -8.56 0.15 7.37
N ASN A 65 -7.76 -0.75 7.93
CA ASN A 65 -6.53 -1.21 7.27
C ASN A 65 -6.83 -2.23 6.16
N ALA A 66 -5.97 -2.25 5.15
CA ALA A 66 -6.04 -3.23 4.07
C ALA A 66 -5.87 -4.66 4.59
N HIS A 67 -4.93 -4.91 5.51
CA HIS A 67 -4.72 -6.24 6.08
C HIS A 67 -5.93 -6.75 6.87
N VAL A 68 -6.80 -5.86 7.40
CA VAL A 68 -8.04 -6.26 8.07
C VAL A 68 -9.08 -6.77 7.07
N ALA A 69 -9.18 -6.16 5.89
CA ALA A 69 -10.18 -6.51 4.87
C ALA A 69 -9.65 -7.42 3.75
N ARG A 70 -8.34 -7.69 3.73
CA ARG A 70 -7.71 -8.53 2.70
C ARG A 70 -8.20 -9.96 2.80
N ASN A 71 -8.45 -10.61 1.64
CA ASN A 71 -8.89 -12.00 1.53
C ASN A 71 -10.19 -12.33 2.28
N ALA A 72 -10.96 -11.29 2.59
CA ALA A 72 -12.27 -11.45 3.21
C ALA A 72 -13.25 -12.11 2.22
N VAL A 73 -13.87 -13.18 2.67
CA VAL A 73 -15.05 -13.79 2.02
C VAL A 73 -16.31 -13.14 2.58
N LYS A 74 -16.28 -12.80 3.87
CA LYS A 74 -17.37 -12.13 4.56
C LYS A 74 -16.84 -11.11 5.54
N VAL A 75 -17.42 -9.91 5.49
CA VAL A 75 -17.14 -8.83 6.44
C VAL A 75 -18.40 -8.46 7.18
N LYS A 76 -18.30 -8.37 8.49
CA LYS A 76 -19.37 -7.83 9.35
C LYS A 76 -18.79 -6.77 10.27
N VAL A 77 -19.60 -5.79 10.61
CA VAL A 77 -19.25 -4.77 11.59
C VAL A 77 -20.19 -4.82 12.79
N SER A 78 -19.66 -4.53 13.97
CA SER A 78 -20.43 -4.28 15.18
C SER A 78 -19.97 -2.99 15.85
N SER A 79 -20.79 -2.41 16.72
CA SER A 79 -20.50 -1.18 17.41
C SER A 79 -21.04 -1.20 18.83
N MET A 80 -20.39 -0.48 19.72
CA MET A 80 -20.94 -0.23 21.05
C MET A 80 -22.35 0.36 21.01
N LEU A 81 -22.72 1.03 19.92
CA LEU A 81 -24.04 1.65 19.75
C LEU A 81 -25.17 0.64 19.55
N THR A 82 -24.88 -0.58 19.14
CA THR A 82 -25.86 -1.58 18.70
C THR A 82 -25.83 -2.88 19.50
N SER A 83 -25.26 -2.87 20.70
CA SER A 83 -25.26 -4.01 21.63
C SER A 83 -24.80 -5.32 20.98
N GLU A 84 -23.64 -5.30 20.31
CA GLU A 84 -23.02 -6.48 19.64
C GLU A 84 -23.73 -7.00 18.39
N GLU A 85 -24.82 -6.39 17.94
CA GLU A 85 -25.44 -6.75 16.67
C GLU A 85 -24.42 -6.58 15.52
N ARG A 86 -24.46 -7.52 14.58
CA ARG A 86 -23.54 -7.54 13.43
C ARG A 86 -24.26 -7.18 12.15
N PHE A 87 -23.61 -6.36 11.35
CA PHE A 87 -24.10 -5.81 10.09
C PHE A 87 -23.18 -6.21 8.96
N GLU A 88 -23.71 -6.70 7.86
CA GLU A 88 -22.89 -7.08 6.69
C GLU A 88 -22.35 -5.83 6.01
N ALA A 89 -21.08 -5.91 5.59
CA ALA A 89 -20.41 -4.84 4.89
C ALA A 89 -19.67 -5.39 3.66
N ASP A 90 -19.66 -4.58 2.60
CA ASP A 90 -18.95 -4.88 1.36
C ASP A 90 -17.59 -4.19 1.35
N VAL A 91 -16.57 -4.88 0.84
CA VAL A 91 -15.27 -4.27 0.59
C VAL A 91 -15.38 -3.44 -0.70
N VAL A 92 -15.32 -2.12 -0.57
CA VAL A 92 -15.34 -1.18 -1.72
C VAL A 92 -14.01 -1.24 -2.44
N GLY A 93 -12.91 -1.34 -1.69
CA GLY A 93 -11.58 -1.52 -2.21
C GLY A 93 -10.53 -1.38 -1.11
N LEU A 94 -9.32 -1.84 -1.40
CA LEU A 94 -8.20 -1.80 -0.48
C LEU A 94 -6.87 -1.67 -1.23
N VAL A 95 -5.85 -1.14 -0.59
CA VAL A 95 -4.48 -1.16 -1.11
C VAL A 95 -3.92 -2.57 -0.97
N LYS A 96 -3.38 -3.13 -2.03
CA LYS A 96 -2.83 -4.50 -2.04
C LYS A 96 -1.36 -4.57 -1.68
N GLN A 97 -0.64 -3.52 -2.01
CA GLN A 97 0.75 -3.36 -1.59
C GLN A 97 0.79 -3.23 -0.07
N LEU A 98 1.94 -3.53 0.54
CA LEU A 98 2.10 -3.43 1.98
C LEU A 98 1.77 -2.03 2.52
N GLU A 99 1.90 -0.99 1.71
CA GLU A 99 1.68 0.41 2.10
C GLU A 99 1.13 1.30 0.98
N PRO A 100 0.29 2.26 1.34
CA PRO A 100 -0.30 2.49 2.65
C PRO A 100 -1.39 1.46 2.94
N ASP A 101 -1.38 0.92 4.13
CA ASP A 101 -2.29 -0.13 4.57
C ASP A 101 -3.70 0.44 4.86
N VAL A 102 -4.48 0.65 3.81
CA VAL A 102 -5.82 1.30 3.86
C VAL A 102 -6.83 0.50 3.05
N ALA A 103 -8.01 0.31 3.63
CA ALA A 103 -9.20 -0.22 2.97
C ALA A 103 -10.42 0.66 3.21
N LEU A 104 -11.37 0.60 2.30
CA LEU A 104 -12.68 1.20 2.41
C LEU A 104 -13.74 0.09 2.33
N ILE A 105 -14.60 0.00 3.35
CA ILE A 105 -15.75 -0.90 3.35
C ILE A 105 -17.03 -0.08 3.46
N LYS A 106 -18.16 -0.66 3.13
CA LYS A 106 -19.46 0.02 3.14
C LYS A 106 -20.56 -0.89 3.66
N LEU A 107 -21.39 -0.38 4.56
CA LEU A 107 -22.71 -0.95 4.83
C LEU A 107 -23.64 -0.69 3.64
N SER A 108 -24.37 -1.70 3.16
CA SER A 108 -25.45 -1.45 2.21
C SER A 108 -26.47 -0.48 2.80
N ASP A 109 -27.26 0.16 1.96
CA ASP A 109 -28.28 1.12 2.44
C ASP A 109 -29.30 0.45 3.39
N GLY A 110 -29.58 -0.85 3.19
CA GLY A 110 -30.44 -1.65 4.07
C GLY A 110 -29.80 -1.90 5.44
N GLU A 111 -28.53 -2.30 5.44
CA GLU A 111 -27.78 -2.54 6.68
C GLU A 111 -27.50 -1.23 7.43
N LEU A 112 -27.22 -0.14 6.75
CA LEU A 112 -27.07 1.17 7.39
C LEU A 112 -28.38 1.63 8.06
N LYS A 113 -29.52 1.43 7.38
CA LYS A 113 -30.83 1.74 7.95
C LYS A 113 -31.13 0.86 9.18
N ARG A 114 -30.82 -0.42 9.09
CA ARG A 114 -30.94 -1.37 10.20
C ARG A 114 -30.02 -0.94 11.37
N PHE A 115 -28.77 -0.59 11.11
CA PHE A 115 -27.83 -0.07 12.10
C PHE A 115 -28.39 1.15 12.82
N LYS A 116 -28.82 2.18 12.05
CA LYS A 116 -29.40 3.43 12.62
C LYS A 116 -30.66 3.15 13.44
N SER A 117 -31.46 2.12 13.10
CA SER A 117 -32.66 1.79 13.86
C SER A 117 -32.42 1.07 15.18
N LEU A 118 -31.28 0.41 15.33
CA LEU A 118 -30.88 -0.33 16.53
C LEU A 118 -29.91 0.47 17.43
N ALA A 119 -29.25 1.48 16.88
CA ALA A 119 -28.32 2.31 17.61
C ALA A 119 -29.05 3.16 18.67
N PHE A 120 -28.54 3.18 19.89
CA PHE A 120 -29.11 3.96 20.98
C PHE A 120 -28.68 5.44 20.96
N SER A 121 -27.79 5.83 20.08
CA SER A 121 -27.43 7.22 19.79
C SER A 121 -27.00 7.38 18.32
N ASP A 122 -26.85 8.61 17.88
CA ASP A 122 -26.38 8.91 16.52
C ASP A 122 -24.95 8.41 16.29
N ILE A 123 -24.66 8.02 15.04
CA ILE A 123 -23.30 7.67 14.58
C ILE A 123 -22.47 8.95 14.55
N GLU A 124 -21.32 8.94 15.20
CA GLU A 124 -20.31 10.01 15.03
C GLU A 124 -19.48 9.73 13.79
N TYR A 125 -19.61 10.55 12.75
CA TYR A 125 -18.79 10.45 11.55
C TYR A 125 -17.49 11.23 11.76
N LEU A 126 -16.35 10.53 11.72
CA LEU A 126 -15.04 11.11 12.00
C LEU A 126 -14.46 11.81 10.76
N GLU A 127 -13.92 13.00 10.96
CA GLU A 127 -13.32 13.83 9.92
C GLU A 127 -11.80 13.63 9.90
N LEU A 128 -11.23 13.43 8.71
CA LEU A 128 -9.78 13.37 8.53
C LEU A 128 -9.17 14.77 8.75
N LYS A 129 -8.06 14.82 9.47
CA LYS A 129 -7.31 16.07 9.66
C LYS A 129 -6.66 16.47 8.34
N GLU A 130 -7.00 17.66 7.83
CA GLU A 130 -6.34 18.19 6.65
C GLU A 130 -4.95 18.71 7.03
N GLY A 131 -3.96 18.25 6.30
CA GLY A 131 -2.56 18.60 6.55
C GLY A 131 -1.94 17.81 7.71
N SER A 132 -0.67 17.53 7.63
CA SER A 132 0.09 16.88 8.69
C SER A 132 0.72 17.93 9.61
N GLY A 133 -0.07 18.85 10.15
CA GLY A 133 0.42 19.83 11.13
C GLY A 133 0.88 19.23 12.46
N LEU A 134 1.10 17.90 12.50
CA LEU A 134 1.57 17.19 13.67
C LEU A 134 3.05 17.44 13.93
N SER A 135 3.38 17.58 15.19
CA SER A 135 4.74 17.72 15.70
C SER A 135 5.10 16.55 16.61
N ARG A 136 6.40 16.30 16.78
CA ARG A 136 6.86 15.38 17.85
C ARG A 136 6.45 15.95 19.19
N GLY A 137 5.97 15.07 20.09
CA GLY A 137 5.41 15.44 21.38
C GLY A 137 3.95 15.89 21.31
N GLU A 138 3.28 15.83 20.15
CA GLU A 138 1.87 16.14 20.05
C GLU A 138 1.04 14.96 20.56
N GLU A 139 0.18 15.22 21.54
CA GLU A 139 -0.68 14.21 22.15
C GLU A 139 -1.71 13.70 21.14
N ILE A 140 -1.87 12.38 21.10
CA ILE A 140 -2.89 11.69 20.33
C ILE A 140 -3.62 10.66 21.18
N LYS A 141 -4.81 10.24 20.73
CA LYS A 141 -5.52 9.10 21.29
C LYS A 141 -5.87 8.12 20.19
N ALA A 142 -5.34 6.89 20.32
CA ALA A 142 -5.69 5.77 19.49
C ALA A 142 -6.96 5.10 20.02
N ILE A 143 -7.94 4.83 19.15
CA ILE A 143 -9.22 4.22 19.52
C ILE A 143 -9.41 2.95 18.68
N GLY A 144 -9.90 1.87 19.31
CA GLY A 144 -10.16 0.61 18.61
C GLY A 144 -10.66 -0.48 19.54
N TYR A 145 -10.84 -1.69 19.02
CA TYR A 145 -11.36 -2.87 19.73
C TYR A 145 -10.24 -3.92 19.90
N PRO A 146 -9.32 -3.71 20.86
CA PRO A 146 -8.21 -4.64 21.06
C PRO A 146 -8.72 -5.99 21.54
N MET A 147 -8.13 -7.08 21.03
CA MET A 147 -8.40 -8.45 21.47
C MET A 147 -9.90 -8.84 21.52
N GLY A 148 -10.73 -8.24 20.66
CA GLY A 148 -12.16 -8.59 20.56
C GLY A 148 -13.02 -8.06 21.71
N MET A 149 -12.59 -6.98 22.37
CA MET A 149 -13.43 -6.32 23.41
C MET A 149 -14.77 -5.88 22.83
N VAL A 150 -15.80 -5.84 23.69
CA VAL A 150 -17.17 -5.43 23.32
C VAL A 150 -17.25 -3.91 23.15
N GLU A 151 -16.48 -3.16 23.93
CA GLU A 151 -16.40 -1.71 23.86
C GLU A 151 -15.03 -1.28 23.34
N PRO A 152 -14.96 -0.17 22.56
CA PRO A 152 -13.69 0.34 22.09
C PRO A 152 -12.84 0.86 23.24
N ASN A 153 -11.52 0.63 23.15
CA ASN A 153 -10.55 1.16 24.10
C ASN A 153 -9.92 2.45 23.56
N ILE A 154 -9.52 3.33 24.47
CA ILE A 154 -8.77 4.55 24.20
C ILE A 154 -7.37 4.40 24.79
N SER A 155 -6.33 4.45 23.95
CA SER A 155 -4.93 4.48 24.34
C SER A 155 -4.36 5.87 24.10
N GLY A 156 -3.86 6.55 25.14
CA GLY A 156 -3.18 7.84 25.01
C GLY A 156 -1.69 7.68 24.75
N GLY A 157 -1.12 8.61 24.00
CA GLY A 157 0.30 8.69 23.70
C GLY A 157 0.62 9.95 22.90
N GLU A 158 1.85 10.02 22.40
CA GLU A 158 2.36 11.14 21.62
C GLU A 158 2.93 10.68 20.27
N ILE A 159 3.04 11.59 19.32
CA ILE A 159 3.83 11.38 18.12
C ILE A 159 5.31 11.48 18.49
N THR A 160 6.01 10.38 18.47
CA THR A 160 7.43 10.33 18.89
C THR A 160 8.38 10.55 17.71
N ASN A 161 8.00 10.10 16.51
CA ASN A 161 8.83 10.23 15.31
C ASN A 161 7.99 10.18 14.01
N PHE A 162 8.70 10.41 12.89
CA PHE A 162 8.19 10.26 11.54
C PHE A 162 9.16 9.39 10.75
N VAL A 163 8.64 8.38 10.05
CA VAL A 163 9.41 7.53 9.12
C VAL A 163 9.01 7.95 7.72
N SER A 164 9.93 8.50 6.96
CA SER A 164 9.67 8.89 5.56
C SER A 164 9.45 7.66 4.68
N GLY A 165 8.60 7.80 3.68
CA GLY A 165 8.37 6.79 2.68
C GLY A 165 9.55 6.60 1.71
N SER A 166 9.32 5.79 0.70
CA SER A 166 10.24 5.53 -0.41
C SER A 166 9.45 5.46 -1.72
N GLU A 167 10.06 5.01 -2.79
CA GLU A 167 9.31 4.71 -4.02
C GLU A 167 8.15 3.71 -3.76
N TYR A 168 8.36 2.72 -2.89
CA TYR A 168 7.42 1.62 -2.64
C TYR A 168 6.62 1.74 -1.33
N THR A 169 7.08 2.56 -0.38
CA THR A 169 6.44 2.75 0.92
C THR A 169 5.97 4.19 1.10
N THR A 170 5.09 4.44 2.07
CA THR A 170 4.62 5.79 2.42
C THR A 170 5.15 6.23 3.78
N GLU A 171 5.10 7.55 4.05
CA GLU A 171 5.37 8.06 5.39
C GLU A 171 4.49 7.37 6.43
N ARG A 172 5.04 7.13 7.61
CA ARG A 172 4.32 6.68 8.82
C ARG A 172 4.65 7.57 10.00
N PHE A 173 3.67 7.80 10.86
CA PHE A 173 3.93 8.39 12.17
C PHE A 173 4.26 7.27 13.15
N VAL A 174 5.19 7.57 14.06
CA VAL A 174 5.56 6.69 15.17
C VAL A 174 4.96 7.26 16.44
N THR A 175 4.35 6.41 17.25
CA THR A 175 3.71 6.78 18.52
C THR A 175 4.08 5.80 19.62
N ASP A 176 4.05 6.28 20.85
CA ASP A 176 4.13 5.45 22.07
C ASP A 176 2.74 5.07 22.62
N ALA A 177 1.65 5.53 21.98
CA ALA A 177 0.32 5.03 22.29
C ALA A 177 0.28 3.50 22.14
N ALA A 178 -0.31 2.80 23.11
CA ALA A 178 -0.41 1.35 23.07
C ALA A 178 -1.33 0.88 21.94
N ILE A 179 -0.75 0.45 20.83
CA ILE A 179 -1.43 -0.18 19.71
C ILE A 179 -1.27 -1.69 19.88
N ASN A 180 -2.39 -2.40 20.03
CA ASN A 180 -2.43 -3.85 20.21
C ASN A 180 -3.23 -4.51 19.08
N PRO A 181 -3.06 -5.84 18.85
CA PRO A 181 -3.89 -6.58 17.90
C PRO A 181 -5.38 -6.31 18.15
N GLY A 182 -6.09 -5.93 17.07
CA GLY A 182 -7.48 -5.49 17.10
C GLY A 182 -7.66 -3.97 17.05
N ASN A 183 -6.68 -3.15 17.45
CA ASN A 183 -6.72 -1.70 17.25
C ASN A 183 -6.45 -1.30 15.79
N SER A 184 -5.88 -2.19 14.99
CA SER A 184 -5.59 -1.95 13.57
C SER A 184 -6.82 -1.51 12.80
N GLY A 185 -6.71 -0.44 12.01
CA GLY A 185 -7.79 0.19 11.25
C GLY A 185 -8.63 1.19 12.05
N GLY A 186 -8.50 1.22 13.37
CA GLY A 186 -9.11 2.26 14.19
C GLY A 186 -8.41 3.61 14.02
N PRO A 187 -9.07 4.73 14.40
CA PRO A 187 -8.50 6.05 14.25
C PRO A 187 -7.53 6.40 15.38
N SER A 188 -6.45 7.10 15.01
CA SER A 188 -5.75 8.01 15.94
C SER A 188 -6.27 9.42 15.77
N ILE A 189 -6.66 10.07 16.85
CA ILE A 189 -7.24 11.42 16.84
C ILE A 189 -6.36 12.44 17.57
N SER A 190 -6.43 13.69 17.14
CA SER A 190 -5.88 14.84 17.85
C SER A 190 -6.92 15.49 18.78
N SER A 191 -6.49 16.42 19.61
CA SER A 191 -7.33 17.06 20.64
C SER A 191 -8.56 17.83 20.10
N ASP A 192 -8.59 18.14 18.81
CA ASP A 192 -9.74 18.72 18.11
C ASP A 192 -10.74 17.66 17.59
N GLY A 193 -10.51 16.37 17.89
CA GLY A 193 -11.37 15.24 17.47
C GLY A 193 -11.17 14.79 16.04
N LYS A 194 -10.22 15.36 15.29
CA LYS A 194 -9.96 14.97 13.92
C LYS A 194 -9.01 13.77 13.85
N VAL A 195 -9.24 12.89 12.89
CA VAL A 195 -8.42 11.72 12.65
C VAL A 195 -7.09 12.14 12.01
N VAL A 196 -5.99 11.90 12.69
CA VAL A 196 -4.63 12.15 12.20
C VAL A 196 -4.10 10.99 11.36
N GLY A 197 -4.65 9.80 11.52
CA GLY A 197 -4.33 8.62 10.74
C GLY A 197 -4.96 7.35 11.29
N LEU A 198 -4.62 6.21 10.67
CA LEU A 198 -5.07 4.87 11.06
C LEU A 198 -4.00 4.18 11.90
N ASN A 199 -4.41 3.58 13.01
CA ASN A 199 -3.58 2.63 13.76
C ASN A 199 -3.26 1.45 12.84
N THR A 200 -1.98 1.16 12.57
CA THR A 200 -1.66 0.18 11.53
C THR A 200 -0.93 -1.04 12.08
N ALA A 201 0.16 -0.85 12.79
CA ALA A 201 1.02 -1.94 13.20
C ALA A 201 1.83 -1.58 14.45
N VAL A 202 2.43 -2.60 15.05
CA VAL A 202 3.46 -2.48 16.08
C VAL A 202 4.75 -3.11 15.57
N MET A 203 5.88 -2.63 16.03
CA MET A 203 7.16 -3.29 15.77
C MET A 203 7.27 -4.53 16.65
N ILE A 204 7.26 -5.71 16.05
CA ILE A 204 7.42 -6.97 16.77
C ILE A 204 8.77 -6.98 17.49
N GLY A 205 8.74 -7.24 18.80
CA GLY A 205 9.95 -7.27 19.63
C GLY A 205 10.42 -5.91 20.17
N ALA A 206 9.70 -4.82 19.88
CA ALA A 206 9.92 -3.52 20.51
C ALA A 206 8.72 -3.11 21.36
N GLU A 207 8.97 -2.59 22.55
CA GLU A 207 7.92 -2.05 23.42
C GLU A 207 7.64 -0.58 23.04
N ASN A 208 6.37 -0.17 23.08
CA ASN A 208 5.93 1.22 22.88
C ASN A 208 6.32 1.84 21.53
N ILE A 209 6.34 1.04 20.47
CA ILE A 209 6.50 1.57 19.10
C ILE A 209 5.29 1.13 18.27
N GLY A 210 4.36 2.06 18.10
CA GLY A 210 3.21 1.92 17.22
C GLY A 210 3.38 2.75 15.96
N PHE A 211 2.77 2.30 14.85
CA PHE A 211 2.76 3.01 13.58
C PHE A 211 1.34 3.46 13.23
N ILE A 212 1.27 4.66 12.65
CA ILE A 212 0.02 5.27 12.19
C ILE A 212 0.19 5.63 10.71
N THR A 213 -0.72 5.17 9.87
CA THR A 213 -0.83 5.62 8.48
C THR A 213 -1.44 7.01 8.44
N PRO A 214 -0.75 8.05 7.93
CA PRO A 214 -1.23 9.43 7.99
C PRO A 214 -2.54 9.67 7.24
N ALA A 215 -3.41 10.51 7.78
CA ALA A 215 -4.72 10.86 7.21
C ALA A 215 -4.65 11.39 5.76
N GLY A 216 -3.54 12.04 5.37
CA GLY A 216 -3.33 12.51 4.02
C GLY A 216 -3.30 11.38 2.99
N PHE A 217 -2.64 10.25 3.32
CA PHE A 217 -2.64 9.07 2.44
C PHE A 217 -3.98 8.37 2.44
N VAL A 218 -4.64 8.27 3.61
CA VAL A 218 -6.01 7.74 3.71
C VAL A 218 -6.95 8.48 2.76
N LYS A 219 -6.88 9.81 2.75
CA LYS A 219 -7.70 10.66 1.89
C LYS A 219 -7.48 10.39 0.40
N ILE A 220 -6.22 10.33 -0.04
CA ILE A 220 -5.88 10.05 -1.46
C ILE A 220 -6.38 8.68 -1.88
N ILE A 221 -6.24 7.66 -1.01
CA ILE A 221 -6.74 6.32 -1.31
C ILE A 221 -8.26 6.32 -1.46
N ILE A 222 -8.99 6.95 -0.54
CA ILE A 222 -10.45 7.04 -0.63
C ILE A 222 -10.87 7.73 -1.94
N ASP A 223 -10.22 8.85 -2.29
CA ASP A 223 -10.52 9.56 -3.54
C ASP A 223 -10.31 8.65 -4.76
N ASN A 224 -9.20 7.94 -4.81
CA ASN A 224 -8.86 7.09 -5.95
C ASN A 224 -9.75 5.84 -6.03
N LEU A 225 -10.06 5.20 -4.90
CA LEU A 225 -11.03 4.10 -4.86
C LEU A 225 -12.42 4.52 -5.37
N LEU A 226 -12.88 5.72 -5.01
CA LEU A 226 -14.18 6.23 -5.43
C LEU A 226 -14.22 6.72 -6.88
N LEU A 227 -13.10 7.20 -7.42
CA LEU A 227 -13.01 7.74 -8.77
C LEU A 227 -12.62 6.70 -9.81
N HIS A 228 -11.74 5.77 -9.44
CA HIS A 228 -11.09 4.86 -10.37
C HIS A 228 -11.31 3.39 -10.04
N ASN A 229 -11.99 3.06 -8.94
CA ASN A 229 -12.09 1.71 -8.35
C ASN A 229 -10.72 1.07 -8.03
N GLU A 230 -9.67 1.88 -7.94
CA GLU A 230 -8.30 1.42 -7.70
C GLU A 230 -7.57 2.36 -6.75
N PRO A 231 -6.76 1.84 -5.82
CA PRO A 231 -5.98 2.64 -4.87
C PRO A 231 -4.67 3.11 -5.49
N LEU A 232 -4.75 3.92 -6.53
CA LEU A 232 -3.61 4.38 -7.30
C LEU A 232 -2.91 5.57 -6.66
N PHE A 233 -1.59 5.68 -6.85
CA PHE A 233 -0.78 6.84 -6.48
C PHE A 233 -0.03 7.40 -7.67
N ALA A 234 0.21 8.71 -7.62
CA ALA A 234 1.19 9.31 -8.50
C ALA A 234 2.60 8.83 -8.13
N GLY A 235 3.39 8.56 -9.15
CA GLY A 235 4.78 8.14 -9.03
C GLY A 235 5.74 9.10 -9.70
N ILE A 236 7.01 9.03 -9.32
CA ILE A 236 8.06 9.88 -9.91
C ILE A 236 8.47 9.42 -11.32
N GLY A 237 8.36 8.14 -11.64
CA GLY A 237 8.75 7.59 -12.95
C GLY A 237 10.24 7.58 -13.18
N GLY A 238 11.03 7.16 -12.20
CA GLY A 238 12.48 7.06 -12.31
C GLY A 238 13.19 6.81 -11.00
N LYS A 239 14.51 6.63 -11.06
CA LYS A 239 15.36 6.46 -9.88
C LYS A 239 16.04 7.79 -9.51
N LEU A 240 15.91 8.15 -8.25
CA LEU A 240 16.55 9.32 -7.65
C LEU A 240 17.70 8.89 -6.75
N GLN A 241 18.74 9.73 -6.68
CA GLN A 241 19.84 9.53 -5.76
C GLN A 241 20.18 10.81 -5.02
N LYS A 242 20.81 10.64 -3.86
CA LYS A 242 21.34 11.73 -3.04
C LYS A 242 22.29 12.61 -3.83
N ASN A 243 22.11 13.92 -3.73
CA ASN A 243 23.02 14.91 -4.28
C ASN A 243 24.19 15.16 -3.29
N ALA A 244 25.24 14.37 -3.39
CA ALA A 244 26.42 14.53 -2.55
C ALA A 244 27.29 15.70 -3.04
N SER A 245 28.01 16.36 -2.13
CA SER A 245 28.81 17.56 -2.44
C SER A 245 29.92 17.33 -3.47
N ASN A 246 30.40 16.11 -3.65
CA ASN A 246 31.36 15.75 -4.69
C ASN A 246 30.82 15.90 -6.13
N PHE A 247 29.47 15.94 -6.30
CA PHE A 247 28.84 16.21 -7.58
C PHE A 247 28.75 17.71 -7.92
N ASN A 248 29.05 18.62 -6.98
CA ASN A 248 28.87 20.07 -7.19
C ASN A 248 29.60 20.60 -8.43
N ALA A 249 30.83 20.15 -8.67
CA ALA A 249 31.62 20.57 -9.83
C ALA A 249 30.99 20.05 -11.14
N LEU A 250 30.55 18.79 -11.18
CA LEU A 250 29.91 18.18 -12.34
C LEU A 250 28.55 18.83 -12.66
N LEU A 251 27.77 19.13 -11.63
CA LEU A 251 26.44 19.71 -11.75
C LEU A 251 26.46 21.25 -11.80
N LYS A 252 27.66 21.85 -11.70
CA LYS A 252 27.87 23.30 -11.65
C LYS A 252 27.06 23.99 -10.55
N GLN A 253 26.91 23.33 -9.39
CA GLN A 253 26.26 23.87 -8.20
C GLN A 253 27.25 24.45 -7.22
N LYS A 254 26.86 25.53 -6.52
CA LYS A 254 27.68 26.09 -5.41
C LYS A 254 27.50 25.23 -4.12
N THR A 255 26.31 24.75 -3.89
CA THR A 255 25.92 23.92 -2.73
C THR A 255 24.99 22.80 -3.19
N ALA A 256 25.17 21.60 -2.66
CA ALA A 256 24.31 20.47 -3.00
C ALA A 256 22.90 20.68 -2.44
N LYS A 257 21.92 20.92 -3.32
CA LYS A 257 20.48 21.00 -3.04
C LYS A 257 19.74 20.12 -4.03
N GLY A 258 18.57 19.62 -3.64
CA GLY A 258 17.74 18.77 -4.47
C GLY A 258 18.32 17.37 -4.67
N VAL A 259 17.65 16.53 -5.43
CA VAL A 259 18.00 15.13 -5.70
C VAL A 259 18.36 14.92 -7.17
N ILE A 260 19.38 14.10 -7.41
CA ILE A 260 19.85 13.81 -8.77
C ILE A 260 18.93 12.73 -9.38
N VAL A 261 18.52 12.94 -10.62
CA VAL A 261 17.85 11.93 -11.43
C VAL A 261 18.89 10.96 -11.99
N ALA A 262 18.90 9.73 -11.51
CA ALA A 262 19.83 8.70 -11.93
C ALA A 262 19.33 7.92 -13.16
N LYS A 263 18.02 7.62 -13.21
CA LYS A 263 17.37 6.90 -14.32
C LYS A 263 15.94 7.45 -14.50
N ILE A 264 15.46 7.44 -15.73
CA ILE A 264 14.08 7.78 -16.08
C ILE A 264 13.41 6.54 -16.63
N ASP A 265 12.18 6.34 -16.24
CA ASP A 265 11.36 5.25 -16.73
C ASP A 265 10.57 5.71 -17.95
N ALA A 266 10.52 4.87 -18.99
CA ALA A 266 9.70 5.11 -20.17
C ALA A 266 8.21 5.24 -19.78
N ASN A 267 7.51 6.19 -20.38
CA ASN A 267 6.12 6.53 -20.09
C ASN A 267 5.86 6.98 -18.63
N GLY A 268 6.91 7.39 -17.90
CA GLY A 268 6.81 7.90 -16.54
C GLY A 268 6.70 9.42 -16.45
N PHE A 269 6.39 9.91 -15.25
CA PHE A 269 6.20 11.34 -14.98
C PHE A 269 7.43 12.19 -15.33
N LEU A 270 8.65 11.76 -14.97
CA LEU A 270 9.87 12.50 -15.30
C LEU A 270 10.11 12.60 -16.81
N GLU A 271 9.81 11.54 -17.57
CA GLU A 271 9.91 11.58 -19.04
C GLU A 271 8.90 12.55 -19.63
N ALA A 272 7.63 12.48 -19.18
CA ALA A 272 6.56 13.39 -19.62
C ALA A 272 6.89 14.86 -19.30
N ALA A 273 7.63 15.12 -18.22
CA ALA A 273 8.11 16.45 -17.84
C ALA A 273 9.37 16.90 -18.62
N GLY A 274 9.94 16.07 -19.50
CA GLY A 274 11.16 16.38 -20.25
C GLY A 274 12.43 16.45 -19.38
N ILE A 275 12.40 15.83 -18.21
CA ILE A 275 13.54 15.66 -17.33
C ILE A 275 14.54 14.68 -17.96
N GLN A 276 15.81 14.81 -17.64
CA GLN A 276 16.88 13.98 -18.18
C GLN A 276 17.73 13.38 -17.04
N PRO A 277 18.39 12.24 -17.25
CA PRO A 277 19.40 11.75 -16.32
C PRO A 277 20.47 12.82 -16.04
N ARG A 278 20.87 12.97 -14.79
CA ARG A 278 21.75 14.00 -14.21
C ARG A 278 21.09 15.36 -13.95
N ASP A 279 19.83 15.59 -14.30
CA ASP A 279 19.11 16.74 -13.77
C ASP A 279 19.00 16.62 -12.26
N VAL A 280 18.88 17.75 -11.57
CA VAL A 280 18.65 17.81 -10.13
C VAL A 280 17.29 18.41 -9.88
N ILE A 281 16.36 17.62 -9.34
CA ILE A 281 15.05 18.14 -8.95
C ILE A 281 15.23 18.97 -7.69
N LEU A 282 14.87 20.24 -7.76
CA LEU A 282 14.98 21.21 -6.67
C LEU A 282 13.69 21.36 -5.89
N SER A 283 12.55 21.38 -6.60
CA SER A 283 11.22 21.50 -5.98
C SER A 283 10.12 20.83 -6.81
N VAL A 284 9.03 20.51 -6.13
CA VAL A 284 7.75 20.03 -6.71
C VAL A 284 6.66 20.96 -6.16
N ASN A 285 5.90 21.65 -7.05
CA ASN A 285 4.90 22.63 -6.68
C ASN A 285 5.41 23.64 -5.62
N ASN A 286 6.60 24.19 -5.84
CA ASN A 286 7.31 25.11 -4.94
C ASN A 286 7.74 24.51 -3.58
N ILE A 287 7.58 23.23 -3.36
CA ILE A 287 8.08 22.52 -2.16
C ILE A 287 9.53 22.15 -2.44
N GLU A 288 10.46 22.81 -1.75
CA GLU A 288 11.91 22.60 -1.93
C GLU A 288 12.42 21.36 -1.19
N PHE A 289 13.44 20.71 -1.75
CA PHE A 289 14.09 19.53 -1.18
C PHE A 289 15.57 19.78 -0.88
N ASP A 290 16.00 19.19 0.22
CA ASP A 290 17.43 19.10 0.54
C ASP A 290 18.12 18.07 -0.37
N ARG A 291 19.43 17.90 -0.17
CA ARG A 291 20.24 16.95 -0.94
C ARG A 291 19.86 15.46 -0.74
N HIS A 292 19.03 15.14 0.23
CA HIS A 292 18.52 13.80 0.53
C HIS A 292 17.10 13.59 -0.01
N GLY A 293 16.50 14.65 -0.58
CA GLY A 293 15.10 14.63 -1.03
C GLY A 293 14.09 14.86 0.07
N ILE A 294 14.53 15.37 1.22
CA ILE A 294 13.65 15.74 2.33
C ILE A 294 13.20 17.20 2.14
N VAL A 295 11.96 17.48 2.43
CA VAL A 295 11.35 18.81 2.33
C VAL A 295 12.06 19.80 3.27
N ILE A 296 12.38 20.99 2.75
CA ILE A 296 13.07 22.04 3.48
C ILE A 296 12.07 23.05 4.05
N GLY A 297 12.22 23.42 5.32
CA GLY A 297 11.65 24.63 5.92
C GLY A 297 10.13 24.65 6.07
N GLU A 298 9.47 23.54 5.84
CA GLU A 298 8.00 23.50 5.86
C GLU A 298 7.42 23.30 7.26
N GLU A 299 6.42 24.12 7.57
CA GLU A 299 5.42 23.87 8.58
C GLU A 299 4.18 23.29 7.90
N GLY A 300 3.52 22.31 8.51
CA GLY A 300 2.29 21.72 8.00
C GLY A 300 2.45 20.37 7.32
N ARG A 301 1.60 20.07 6.31
CA ARG A 301 1.40 18.72 5.78
C ARG A 301 2.63 18.06 5.13
N PHE A 302 3.66 18.81 4.76
CA PHE A 302 4.84 18.30 4.10
C PHE A 302 6.06 18.16 5.01
N ARG A 303 5.94 18.58 6.28
CA ARG A 303 7.03 18.44 7.26
C ARG A 303 7.47 16.99 7.37
N HIS A 304 8.79 16.75 7.35
CA HIS A 304 9.42 15.41 7.41
C HIS A 304 9.19 14.48 6.22
N LYS A 305 8.44 14.93 5.19
CA LYS A 305 8.23 14.12 3.99
C LYS A 305 9.43 14.19 3.05
N ASN A 306 9.58 13.14 2.27
CA ASN A 306 10.49 13.15 1.13
C ASN A 306 9.75 13.41 -0.18
N ILE A 307 10.50 13.50 -1.26
CA ILE A 307 9.95 13.76 -2.60
C ILE A 307 8.92 12.70 -3.04
N PHE A 308 9.12 11.41 -2.67
CA PHE A 308 8.18 10.35 -3.02
C PHE A 308 6.84 10.54 -2.29
N ASP A 309 6.87 10.92 -1.00
CA ASP A 309 5.65 11.20 -0.23
C ASP A 309 4.91 12.41 -0.79
N VAL A 310 5.66 13.45 -1.22
CA VAL A 310 5.07 14.65 -1.81
C VAL A 310 4.34 14.31 -3.11
N ILE A 311 4.97 13.55 -4.00
CA ILE A 311 4.37 13.14 -5.29
C ILE A 311 3.14 12.26 -5.07
N LYS A 312 3.20 11.27 -4.17
CA LYS A 312 2.06 10.38 -3.88
C LYS A 312 0.83 11.11 -3.34
N LEU A 313 1.03 12.26 -2.67
CA LEU A 313 -0.06 13.10 -2.18
C LEU A 313 -0.68 14.02 -3.25
N ILE A 314 -0.19 13.99 -4.48
CA ILE A 314 -0.75 14.74 -5.59
C ILE A 314 -1.80 13.85 -6.31
N PRO A 315 -3.05 14.32 -6.50
CA PRO A 315 -4.04 13.55 -7.25
C PRO A 315 -3.59 13.28 -8.69
N ILE A 316 -3.84 12.06 -9.17
CA ILE A 316 -3.55 11.67 -10.55
C ILE A 316 -4.25 12.60 -11.53
N GLY A 317 -3.56 12.98 -12.61
CA GLY A 317 -4.04 13.91 -13.63
C GLY A 317 -3.90 15.39 -13.27
N LYS A 318 -3.47 15.74 -12.04
CA LYS A 318 -3.18 17.13 -11.67
C LYS A 318 -1.87 17.59 -12.26
N GLU A 319 -1.85 18.83 -12.76
CA GLU A 319 -0.62 19.47 -13.22
C GLU A 319 0.34 19.69 -12.05
N VAL A 320 1.60 19.37 -12.27
CA VAL A 320 2.71 19.45 -11.30
C VAL A 320 3.82 20.27 -11.90
N GLU A 321 4.22 21.33 -11.22
CA GLU A 321 5.41 22.12 -11.58
C GLU A 321 6.66 21.48 -10.95
N LEU A 322 7.69 21.29 -11.77
CA LEU A 322 9.02 20.88 -11.33
C LEU A 322 10.03 22.02 -11.57
N ALA A 323 10.75 22.43 -10.52
CA ALA A 323 11.97 23.19 -10.70
C ALA A 323 13.17 22.24 -10.66
N TYR A 324 14.05 22.35 -11.64
CA TYR A 324 15.23 21.50 -11.77
C TYR A 324 16.46 22.26 -12.25
N LEU A 325 17.62 21.72 -11.92
CA LEU A 325 18.90 22.23 -12.39
C LEU A 325 19.42 21.34 -13.53
N ARG A 326 19.80 21.95 -14.65
CA ARG A 326 20.50 21.34 -15.79
C ARG A 326 21.62 22.25 -16.23
N ASP A 327 22.84 21.74 -16.35
CA ASP A 327 24.03 22.48 -16.76
C ASP A 327 24.30 23.78 -15.97
N GLY A 328 24.02 23.78 -14.67
CA GLY A 328 24.19 24.93 -13.78
C GLY A 328 23.08 25.99 -13.89
N LYS A 329 22.04 25.77 -14.68
CA LYS A 329 20.89 26.66 -14.82
C LYS A 329 19.64 26.05 -14.21
N THR A 330 18.92 26.85 -13.41
CA THR A 330 17.60 26.48 -12.93
C THR A 330 16.56 26.67 -14.02
N ASN A 331 15.73 25.66 -14.23
CA ASN A 331 14.65 25.63 -15.18
C ASN A 331 13.36 25.17 -14.47
N THR A 332 12.22 25.43 -15.08
CA THR A 332 10.92 24.91 -14.65
C THR A 332 10.24 24.16 -15.80
N THR A 333 9.43 23.17 -15.48
CA THR A 333 8.61 22.42 -16.42
C THR A 333 7.35 21.93 -15.72
N ASN A 334 6.33 21.59 -16.49
CA ASN A 334 5.06 21.06 -15.98
C ASN A 334 4.74 19.72 -16.64
N ALA A 335 4.17 18.81 -15.88
CA ALA A 335 3.57 17.57 -16.37
C ALA A 335 2.42 17.16 -15.45
N ASN A 336 1.51 16.34 -15.96
CA ASN A 336 0.43 15.81 -15.15
C ASN A 336 0.95 14.66 -14.27
N ALA A 337 0.57 14.65 -13.00
CA ALA A 337 0.82 13.53 -12.09
C ALA A 337 0.22 12.25 -12.69
N MET A 338 1.01 11.19 -12.77
CA MET A 338 0.62 9.91 -13.35
C MET A 338 1.12 8.76 -12.49
N ILE A 339 0.51 7.60 -12.68
CA ILE A 339 0.93 6.36 -12.03
C ILE A 339 2.32 5.99 -12.56
N ASN A 340 3.18 5.42 -11.71
CA ASN A 340 4.41 4.82 -12.21
C ASN A 340 4.08 3.74 -13.24
N PRO A 341 4.78 3.71 -14.38
CA PRO A 341 4.65 2.60 -15.31
C PRO A 341 4.92 1.28 -14.57
N VAL A 342 4.08 0.29 -14.82
CA VAL A 342 4.25 -1.06 -14.23
C VAL A 342 5.58 -1.62 -14.72
N LYS A 343 6.50 -1.88 -13.80
CA LYS A 343 7.79 -2.47 -14.10
C LYS A 343 7.78 -3.92 -13.65
N GLY A 344 7.52 -4.84 -14.55
CA GLY A 344 7.84 -6.26 -14.38
C GLY A 344 7.26 -6.98 -13.16
N ILE A 345 6.70 -6.25 -12.20
CA ILE A 345 6.02 -6.80 -11.03
C ILE A 345 4.58 -6.36 -11.08
N VAL A 346 3.69 -7.33 -11.15
CA VAL A 346 2.25 -7.08 -11.13
C VAL A 346 1.82 -6.76 -9.69
N SER A 347 1.20 -5.60 -9.49
CA SER A 347 0.40 -5.39 -8.30
C SER A 347 -0.99 -5.95 -8.60
N HIS A 348 -1.34 -7.06 -7.96
CA HIS A 348 -2.65 -7.68 -8.20
C HIS A 348 -3.80 -6.75 -7.81
N PRO A 349 -4.83 -6.64 -8.65
CA PRO A 349 -6.06 -5.92 -8.31
C PRO A 349 -6.76 -6.61 -7.13
N VAL A 350 -7.31 -5.80 -6.33
CA VAL A 350 -7.70 -5.84 -4.94
C VAL A 350 -8.77 -6.84 -4.52
N VAL A 351 -9.57 -7.37 -5.37
CA VAL A 351 -10.80 -8.03 -4.91
C VAL A 351 -10.86 -9.50 -5.32
N ASN A 352 -10.01 -9.92 -6.24
CA ASN A 352 -10.09 -11.28 -6.76
C ASN A 352 -8.93 -12.15 -6.28
N GLU A 353 -9.22 -13.44 -6.21
CA GLU A 353 -8.24 -14.51 -6.01
C GLU A 353 -7.00 -14.27 -6.88
N ARG A 354 -5.82 -14.58 -6.37
CA ARG A 354 -4.60 -14.52 -7.16
C ARG A 354 -4.78 -15.39 -8.39
N GLU A 355 -4.59 -14.80 -9.55
CA GLU A 355 -4.58 -15.58 -10.77
C GLU A 355 -3.34 -16.46 -10.81
N TYR A 356 -3.54 -17.72 -11.06
CA TYR A 356 -2.47 -18.68 -11.24
C TYR A 356 -2.84 -19.66 -12.36
N LEU A 357 -1.85 -20.32 -12.87
CA LEU A 357 -2.01 -21.42 -13.79
C LEU A 357 -1.41 -22.68 -13.15
N GLU A 358 -2.24 -23.70 -13.01
CA GLU A 358 -1.79 -25.03 -12.61
C GLU A 358 -1.57 -25.88 -13.86
N VAL A 359 -0.32 -26.20 -14.17
CA VAL A 359 0.03 -26.95 -15.37
C VAL A 359 1.34 -27.73 -15.16
N PHE A 360 1.44 -28.92 -15.70
CA PHE A 360 2.61 -29.82 -15.58
C PHE A 360 2.96 -30.23 -14.14
N GLY A 361 2.02 -30.00 -13.19
CA GLY A 361 2.26 -30.13 -11.77
C GLY A 361 3.00 -28.94 -11.14
N MET A 362 2.95 -27.78 -11.79
CA MET A 362 3.47 -26.53 -11.27
C MET A 362 2.34 -25.53 -11.05
N ILE A 363 2.49 -24.68 -10.05
CA ILE A 363 1.78 -23.41 -9.94
C ILE A 363 2.66 -22.32 -10.52
N ILE A 364 2.13 -21.63 -11.52
CA ILE A 364 2.79 -20.51 -12.20
C ILE A 364 1.96 -19.26 -11.92
N GLN A 365 2.60 -18.20 -11.44
CA GLN A 365 1.97 -16.92 -11.12
C GLN A 365 2.73 -15.78 -11.81
N GLU A 366 2.04 -14.68 -12.06
CA GLU A 366 2.73 -13.42 -12.39
C GLU A 366 3.48 -12.91 -11.16
N LEU A 367 4.74 -12.53 -11.34
CA LEU A 367 5.63 -12.13 -10.26
C LEU A 367 5.05 -10.90 -9.53
N SER A 368 4.81 -11.02 -8.24
CA SER A 368 4.34 -9.94 -7.36
C SER A 368 5.31 -9.70 -6.20
N PHE A 369 5.14 -8.58 -5.51
CA PHE A 369 5.95 -8.28 -4.32
C PHE A 369 5.77 -9.33 -3.22
N GLU A 370 4.55 -9.83 -3.03
CA GLU A 370 4.24 -10.86 -2.05
C GLU A 370 5.00 -12.17 -2.37
N ILE A 371 5.09 -12.54 -3.65
CA ILE A 371 5.86 -13.71 -4.09
C ILE A 371 7.36 -13.48 -3.80
N ILE A 372 7.88 -12.29 -4.09
CA ILE A 372 9.29 -11.96 -3.82
C ILE A 372 9.59 -12.04 -2.32
N GLU A 373 8.73 -11.50 -1.48
CA GLU A 373 8.90 -11.55 -0.02
C GLU A 373 8.75 -12.99 0.50
N ALA A 374 7.77 -13.76 0.04
CA ALA A 374 7.61 -15.16 0.42
C ALA A 374 8.84 -16.02 0.02
N MET A 375 9.40 -15.78 -1.17
CA MET A 375 10.62 -16.45 -1.61
C MET A 375 11.85 -16.04 -0.81
N HIS A 376 11.91 -14.77 -0.36
CA HIS A 376 13.01 -14.28 0.47
C HIS A 376 13.09 -15.00 1.82
N GLU A 377 11.96 -15.38 2.40
CA GLU A 377 11.93 -16.15 3.64
C GLU A 377 12.46 -17.59 3.45
N VAL A 378 12.34 -18.11 2.22
CA VAL A 378 12.88 -19.44 1.87
C VAL A 378 14.36 -19.37 1.47
N ASP A 379 14.75 -18.37 0.67
CA ASP A 379 16.13 -18.13 0.23
C ASP A 379 16.41 -16.62 0.10
N ALA A 380 17.26 -16.09 0.96
CA ALA A 380 17.64 -14.67 0.97
C ALA A 380 18.30 -14.21 -0.34
N ASN A 381 18.92 -15.10 -1.12
CA ASN A 381 19.53 -14.75 -2.41
C ASN A 381 18.48 -14.59 -3.51
N ALA A 382 17.37 -15.33 -3.45
CA ALA A 382 16.29 -15.24 -4.44
C ALA A 382 15.74 -13.81 -4.57
N ARG A 383 15.65 -13.07 -3.45
CA ARG A 383 15.22 -11.66 -3.46
C ARG A 383 16.13 -10.74 -4.27
N ILE A 384 17.44 -10.92 -4.18
CA ILE A 384 18.41 -10.05 -4.89
C ILE A 384 18.29 -10.28 -6.39
N ASP A 385 18.21 -11.52 -6.80
CA ASP A 385 18.08 -11.88 -8.21
C ASP A 385 16.74 -11.40 -8.80
N MET A 386 15.66 -11.52 -8.04
CA MET A 386 14.33 -11.03 -8.45
C MET A 386 14.22 -9.52 -8.49
N LEU A 387 14.80 -8.79 -7.51
CA LEU A 387 14.82 -7.33 -7.52
C LEU A 387 15.64 -6.75 -8.69
N GLN A 388 16.62 -7.49 -9.21
CA GLN A 388 17.31 -7.10 -10.45
C GLN A 388 16.42 -7.19 -11.70
N ILE A 389 15.34 -7.97 -11.63
CA ILE A 389 14.37 -8.12 -12.71
C ILE A 389 13.37 -6.96 -12.74
N VAL A 390 13.10 -6.35 -11.59
CA VAL A 390 12.21 -5.18 -11.46
C VAL A 390 12.62 -4.01 -12.36
N ASP A 391 13.87 -3.97 -12.76
CA ASP A 391 14.40 -2.98 -13.71
C ASP A 391 14.07 -3.27 -15.19
N GLN A 392 13.42 -4.39 -15.49
CA GLN A 392 12.99 -4.70 -16.86
C GLN A 392 11.52 -4.30 -17.04
N ASP A 393 11.23 -3.61 -18.13
CA ASP A 393 9.91 -3.04 -18.45
C ASP A 393 8.83 -4.11 -18.77
N LYS A 394 9.01 -5.36 -18.37
CA LYS A 394 8.13 -6.47 -18.73
C LYS A 394 7.79 -7.33 -17.51
N PRO A 395 6.50 -7.70 -17.33
CA PRO A 395 6.09 -8.67 -16.32
C PRO A 395 6.84 -10.00 -16.49
N ALA A 396 6.95 -10.77 -15.42
CA ALA A 396 7.60 -12.08 -15.42
C ALA A 396 6.68 -13.13 -14.79
N LEU A 397 6.79 -14.37 -15.24
CA LEU A 397 6.07 -15.51 -14.67
C LEU A 397 7.01 -16.28 -13.75
N ALA A 398 6.57 -16.55 -12.52
CA ALA A 398 7.32 -17.30 -11.52
C ALA A 398 6.69 -18.67 -11.28
N VAL A 399 7.50 -19.70 -11.17
CA VAL A 399 7.08 -21.00 -10.64
C VAL A 399 7.08 -20.89 -9.12
N THR A 400 5.91 -20.96 -8.51
CA THR A 400 5.77 -20.76 -7.08
C THR A 400 5.55 -22.05 -6.28
N HIS A 401 5.14 -23.11 -6.96
CA HIS A 401 4.98 -24.43 -6.34
C HIS A 401 5.19 -25.54 -7.38
N VAL A 402 5.68 -26.70 -6.92
CA VAL A 402 5.81 -27.95 -7.72
C VAL A 402 5.25 -29.09 -6.89
N TYR A 403 4.29 -29.82 -7.45
CA TYR A 403 3.69 -30.98 -6.82
C TYR A 403 4.53 -32.24 -7.02
N GLN A 404 4.68 -33.04 -5.99
CA GLN A 404 5.42 -34.31 -6.05
C GLN A 404 4.79 -35.32 -7.02
N GLY A 405 5.64 -36.08 -7.73
CA GLY A 405 5.21 -37.13 -8.66
C GLY A 405 4.64 -36.61 -9.97
N THR A 406 4.90 -35.39 -10.35
CA THR A 406 4.44 -34.75 -11.58
C THR A 406 5.55 -34.57 -12.59
N GLN A 407 5.23 -34.18 -13.85
CA GLN A 407 6.22 -33.94 -14.91
C GLN A 407 7.30 -32.94 -14.47
N ALA A 408 6.90 -31.88 -13.73
CA ALA A 408 7.85 -30.87 -13.22
C ALA A 408 8.75 -31.42 -12.12
N ASP A 409 8.22 -32.25 -11.22
CA ASP A 409 8.98 -32.90 -10.16
C ASP A 409 10.00 -33.90 -10.73
N GLU A 410 9.60 -34.73 -11.73
CA GLU A 410 10.49 -35.63 -12.41
C GLU A 410 11.66 -34.92 -13.13
N MET A 411 11.47 -33.67 -13.54
CA MET A 411 12.49 -32.80 -14.12
C MET A 411 13.28 -32.01 -13.09
N GLU A 412 12.97 -32.21 -11.80
CA GLU A 412 13.53 -31.40 -10.70
C GLU A 412 13.40 -29.89 -10.97
N TRP A 413 12.19 -29.46 -11.41
CA TRP A 413 11.94 -28.06 -11.71
C TRP A 413 11.91 -27.23 -10.43
N PRO A 414 12.78 -26.23 -10.27
CA PRO A 414 12.87 -25.53 -9.00
C PRO A 414 11.77 -24.49 -8.82
N VAL A 415 11.30 -24.37 -7.60
CA VAL A 415 10.48 -23.24 -7.15
C VAL A 415 11.35 -21.97 -7.18
N GLY A 416 10.78 -20.84 -7.62
CA GLY A 416 11.50 -19.58 -7.73
C GLY A 416 12.03 -19.25 -9.13
N GLU A 417 11.99 -20.21 -10.06
CA GLU A 417 12.42 -19.95 -11.43
C GLU A 417 11.44 -19.04 -12.19
N LEU A 418 12.02 -18.16 -13.00
CA LEU A 418 11.26 -17.26 -13.85
C LEU A 418 11.21 -17.78 -15.27
N ILE A 419 10.02 -18.05 -15.76
CA ILE A 419 9.79 -18.48 -17.13
C ILE A 419 9.76 -17.25 -18.03
N VAL A 420 10.60 -17.26 -19.08
CA VAL A 420 10.76 -16.13 -20.01
C VAL A 420 10.31 -16.47 -21.42
N LYS A 421 10.30 -17.76 -21.80
CA LYS A 421 9.83 -18.20 -23.13
C LYS A 421 9.03 -19.49 -23.04
N ALA A 422 8.11 -19.64 -23.99
CA ALA A 422 7.42 -20.89 -24.29
C ALA A 422 7.46 -21.12 -25.81
N ASN A 423 7.95 -22.29 -26.25
CA ASN A 423 8.17 -22.60 -27.66
C ASN A 423 8.92 -21.48 -28.41
N GLU A 424 10.05 -21.02 -27.83
CA GLU A 424 10.91 -19.95 -28.35
C GLU A 424 10.27 -18.54 -28.40
N GLN A 425 8.99 -18.39 -28.03
CA GLN A 425 8.29 -17.11 -27.97
C GLN A 425 8.46 -16.52 -26.58
N GLU A 426 8.79 -15.21 -26.49
CA GLU A 426 8.80 -14.48 -25.22
C GLU A 426 7.38 -14.42 -24.63
N ILE A 427 7.27 -14.67 -23.33
CA ILE A 427 6.02 -14.59 -22.58
C ILE A 427 6.17 -13.65 -21.39
N HIS A 428 5.12 -12.87 -21.13
CA HIS A 428 5.13 -11.85 -20.07
C HIS A 428 3.89 -11.90 -19.16
N SER A 429 2.89 -12.73 -19.53
CA SER A 429 1.65 -12.86 -18.77
C SER A 429 1.16 -14.31 -18.75
N LEU A 430 0.31 -14.65 -17.78
CA LEU A 430 -0.38 -15.94 -17.76
C LEU A 430 -1.23 -16.14 -19.03
N GLU A 431 -1.76 -15.06 -19.60
CA GLU A 431 -2.55 -15.13 -20.83
C GLU A 431 -1.68 -15.52 -22.04
N ASP A 432 -0.44 -15.02 -22.14
CA ASP A 432 0.49 -15.42 -23.18
C ASP A 432 0.79 -16.92 -23.10
N LEU A 433 1.06 -17.41 -21.89
CA LEU A 433 1.32 -18.81 -21.65
C LEU A 433 0.09 -19.68 -21.98
N LYS A 434 -1.12 -19.29 -21.51
CA LYS A 434 -2.38 -19.99 -21.82
C LYS A 434 -2.63 -20.11 -23.33
N LYS A 435 -2.35 -19.07 -24.11
CA LYS A 435 -2.47 -19.09 -25.58
C LYS A 435 -1.55 -20.12 -26.21
N ILE A 436 -0.30 -20.21 -25.77
CA ILE A 436 0.66 -21.19 -26.31
C ILE A 436 0.26 -22.61 -25.90
N LEU A 437 -0.17 -22.82 -24.65
CA LEU A 437 -0.62 -24.11 -24.15
C LEU A 437 -1.84 -24.63 -24.92
N SER A 438 -2.84 -23.77 -25.16
CA SER A 438 -4.05 -24.18 -25.89
C SER A 438 -3.82 -24.51 -27.37
N ALA A 439 -2.73 -24.04 -27.96
CA ALA A 439 -2.40 -24.25 -29.37
C ALA A 439 -1.46 -25.44 -29.62
N ASN A 440 -0.87 -26.04 -28.58
CA ASN A 440 0.18 -27.03 -28.70
C ASN A 440 -0.06 -28.24 -27.78
N SER A 441 0.24 -29.42 -28.24
CA SER A 441 0.22 -30.68 -27.45
C SER A 441 1.47 -30.87 -26.58
N ASN A 442 2.53 -30.12 -26.87
CA ASN A 442 3.77 -30.09 -26.10
C ASN A 442 4.31 -28.68 -26.05
N VAL A 443 5.00 -28.34 -24.98
CA VAL A 443 5.58 -27.01 -24.80
C VAL A 443 7.01 -27.12 -24.27
N LEU A 444 7.91 -26.35 -24.86
CA LEU A 444 9.25 -26.11 -24.37
C LEU A 444 9.23 -24.82 -23.55
N LEU A 445 9.45 -24.91 -22.25
CA LEU A 445 9.63 -23.76 -21.41
C LEU A 445 11.11 -23.44 -21.23
N GLU A 446 11.46 -22.16 -21.27
CA GLU A 446 12.80 -21.66 -21.00
C GLU A 446 12.77 -20.67 -19.84
N CYS A 447 13.59 -20.92 -18.84
CA CYS A 447 13.79 -20.01 -17.71
C CYS A 447 14.88 -18.99 -17.99
N ARG A 448 14.87 -17.92 -17.24
CA ARG A 448 15.83 -16.81 -17.34
C ARG A 448 17.30 -17.26 -17.16
N ASN A 449 17.54 -18.23 -16.29
CA ASN A 449 18.88 -18.80 -16.06
C ASN A 449 19.35 -19.75 -17.16
N GLY A 450 18.54 -19.96 -18.24
CA GLY A 450 18.83 -20.87 -19.34
C GLY A 450 18.37 -22.30 -19.12
N ARG A 451 17.71 -22.61 -17.98
CA ARG A 451 17.08 -23.94 -17.80
C ARG A 451 15.94 -24.08 -18.81
N ILE A 452 15.82 -25.28 -19.37
CA ILE A 452 14.74 -25.65 -20.28
C ILE A 452 14.03 -26.90 -19.77
N GLY A 453 12.73 -26.99 -20.06
CA GLY A 453 11.92 -28.19 -19.81
C GLY A 453 10.93 -28.42 -20.94
N TYR A 454 10.76 -29.65 -21.32
CA TYR A 454 9.82 -30.05 -22.36
C TYR A 454 8.67 -30.83 -21.75
N PHE A 455 7.47 -30.28 -21.85
CA PHE A 455 6.29 -30.77 -21.16
C PHE A 455 5.21 -31.21 -22.15
N GLN A 456 4.50 -32.26 -21.80
CA GLN A 456 3.30 -32.68 -22.52
C GLN A 456 2.08 -31.92 -21.93
N VAL A 457 1.35 -31.23 -22.81
CA VAL A 457 0.14 -30.50 -22.43
C VAL A 457 -1.00 -31.50 -22.31
N GLU A 458 -1.44 -31.78 -21.10
CA GLU A 458 -2.71 -32.45 -20.82
C GLU A 458 -3.84 -31.48 -21.12
N GLN A 459 -5.00 -31.92 -21.62
CA GLN A 459 -6.10 -31.02 -21.95
C GLN A 459 -6.47 -30.22 -20.70
N LEU A 460 -6.33 -28.88 -20.79
CA LEU A 460 -6.71 -27.90 -19.76
C LEU A 460 -8.22 -27.91 -19.51
#